data_35b6e1690a75de438fc53c89c75eb9cc
#
_entry.id   35b6e1690a75de438fc53c89c75eb9cc
#
_cell.length_a   1.000
_cell.length_b   1.000
_cell.length_c   1.000
_cell.angle_alpha   90.00
_cell.angle_beta   90.00
_cell.angle_gamma   90.00
#
_symmetry.space_group_name_H-M   'P 1'
#
loop_
_entity.id
_entity.type
_entity.pdbx_description
1 polymer ?
#
loop_
_entity_poly.entity_id
_entity_poly.type
_entity_poly.pdbx_seq_one_letter_code
_entity_poly.pdbx_strand_id
1 'polypeptide(L)'
;VLTNTLYEAYKIGYRLVDTADNYYNEKDLGESLNYLYSHSSATRKDMFLVSKISDDLYPQGTIDAGNNMGKYFWNSSSYMQEEQAVKKVITHKIEDSLASLHTDYLDLWLMHWPYPDYFEEIWYEMEQVYKQGKVRAIGLCNSRERHFEKLKKCCSVFPHVNQIETSPLNTKEGLLEYCNVNNVRNMVYSPLKSLSFHINEKYDKYVDHLAKKYNKTKEQIVLKFHIQRETVPIPKSTHTSRL
;
A
#
# COMPACT_ATOMS: atom_id res chain seq x y z
N VAL A 1 13.91 -2.40 -16.56
CA VAL A 1 12.85 -1.36 -16.55
C VAL A 1 12.72 -0.76 -15.15
N LEU A 2 12.53 -1.56 -14.12
CA LEU A 2 12.31 -1.08 -12.74
C LEU A 2 13.44 -0.18 -12.24
N THR A 3 14.69 -0.62 -12.36
CA THR A 3 15.89 0.12 -11.90
C THR A 3 15.98 1.50 -12.52
N ASN A 4 15.80 1.62 -13.84
CA ASN A 4 15.83 2.92 -14.52
C ASN A 4 14.66 3.81 -14.09
N THR A 5 13.47 3.24 -13.95
CA THR A 5 12.29 4.00 -13.51
C THR A 5 12.48 4.54 -12.09
N LEU A 6 13.00 3.71 -11.16
CA LEU A 6 13.28 4.12 -9.79
C LEU A 6 14.33 5.23 -9.73
N TYR A 7 15.41 5.09 -10.51
CA TYR A 7 16.49 6.07 -10.56
C TYR A 7 16.01 7.43 -11.08
N GLU A 8 15.23 7.46 -12.17
CA GLU A 8 14.65 8.68 -12.72
C GLU A 8 13.60 9.28 -11.77
N ALA A 9 12.76 8.45 -11.14
CA ALA A 9 11.82 8.91 -10.14
C ALA A 9 12.52 9.61 -8.95
N TYR A 10 13.62 9.03 -8.46
CA TYR A 10 14.42 9.66 -7.40
C TYR A 10 14.95 11.03 -7.81
N LYS A 11 15.47 11.16 -9.03
CA LYS A 11 16.03 12.43 -9.56
C LYS A 11 15.00 13.57 -9.60
N ILE A 12 13.75 13.26 -9.91
CA ILE A 12 12.67 14.25 -9.95
C ILE A 12 11.94 14.46 -8.62
N GLY A 13 12.38 13.77 -7.56
CA GLY A 13 11.94 14.04 -6.20
C GLY A 13 11.04 12.99 -5.56
N TYR A 14 10.73 11.87 -6.20
CA TYR A 14 10.04 10.76 -5.52
C TYR A 14 10.91 10.18 -4.42
N ARG A 15 10.29 9.88 -3.28
CA ARG A 15 10.96 9.27 -2.12
C ARG A 15 10.20 8.09 -1.54
N LEU A 16 8.94 7.92 -1.87
CA LEU A 16 8.11 6.81 -1.42
C LEU A 16 8.01 5.75 -2.52
N VAL A 17 8.26 4.50 -2.13
CA VAL A 17 8.07 3.32 -2.98
C VAL A 17 7.13 2.37 -2.28
N ASP A 18 6.08 1.96 -2.97
CA ASP A 18 5.04 1.05 -2.48
C ASP A 18 5.13 -0.30 -3.21
N THR A 19 5.25 -1.35 -2.45
CA THR A 19 5.22 -2.75 -2.93
C THR A 19 4.36 -3.62 -2.03
N ALA A 20 4.35 -4.92 -2.25
CA ALA A 20 3.75 -5.94 -1.40
C ALA A 20 4.43 -7.29 -1.67
N ASP A 21 4.37 -8.20 -0.70
CA ASP A 21 4.93 -9.55 -0.82
C ASP A 21 4.35 -10.32 -2.02
N ASN A 22 3.04 -10.18 -2.27
CA ASN A 22 2.34 -10.83 -3.40
C ASN A 22 2.47 -10.11 -4.74
N TYR A 23 3.27 -9.03 -4.84
CA TYR A 23 3.60 -8.44 -6.14
C TYR A 23 4.78 -9.16 -6.81
N TYR A 24 5.44 -10.06 -6.07
CA TYR A 24 6.57 -10.89 -6.53
C TYR A 24 7.72 -10.07 -7.14
N ASN A 25 7.89 -8.83 -6.69
CA ASN A 25 8.89 -7.90 -7.21
C ASN A 25 9.78 -7.27 -6.13
N GLU A 26 9.66 -7.67 -4.86
CA GLU A 26 10.45 -7.10 -3.77
C GLU A 26 11.95 -7.32 -3.99
N LYS A 27 12.36 -8.49 -4.49
CA LYS A 27 13.75 -8.78 -4.81
C LYS A 27 14.30 -7.85 -5.90
N ASP A 28 13.58 -7.71 -7.01
CA ASP A 28 13.97 -6.81 -8.10
C ASP A 28 14.01 -5.35 -7.64
N LEU A 29 13.12 -4.99 -6.72
CA LEU A 29 13.09 -3.67 -6.11
C LEU A 29 14.29 -3.47 -5.18
N GLY A 30 14.66 -4.45 -4.36
CA GLY A 30 15.84 -4.42 -3.50
C GLY A 30 17.13 -4.25 -4.31
N GLU A 31 17.28 -4.99 -5.40
CA GLU A 31 18.41 -4.82 -6.35
C GLU A 31 18.42 -3.42 -6.98
N SER A 32 17.23 -2.89 -7.34
CA SER A 32 17.09 -1.54 -7.91
C SER A 32 17.43 -0.44 -6.89
N LEU A 33 17.09 -0.62 -5.62
CA LEU A 33 17.46 0.28 -4.53
C LEU A 33 18.97 0.26 -4.29
N ASN A 34 19.60 -0.91 -4.27
CA ASN A 34 21.06 -1.02 -4.17
C ASN A 34 21.77 -0.33 -5.33
N TYR A 35 21.24 -0.47 -6.54
CA TYR A 35 21.74 0.28 -7.69
C TYR A 35 21.61 1.79 -7.48
N LEU A 36 20.44 2.27 -7.03
CA LEU A 36 20.21 3.68 -6.73
C LEU A 36 21.23 4.21 -5.71
N TYR A 37 21.44 3.49 -4.59
CA TYR A 37 22.35 3.92 -3.54
C TYR A 37 23.83 3.93 -3.97
N SER A 38 24.21 3.04 -4.88
CA SER A 38 25.59 2.98 -5.40
C SER A 38 25.88 3.96 -6.54
N HIS A 39 24.84 4.48 -7.23
CA HIS A 39 24.99 5.34 -8.40
C HIS A 39 24.42 6.76 -8.21
N SER A 40 24.04 7.12 -6.98
CA SER A 40 23.58 8.46 -6.63
C SER A 40 24.01 8.84 -5.21
N SER A 41 23.61 10.02 -4.75
CA SER A 41 23.79 10.44 -3.35
C SER A 41 22.70 9.89 -2.42
N ALA A 42 21.76 9.09 -2.92
CA ALA A 42 20.70 8.50 -2.13
C ALA A 42 21.22 7.50 -1.11
N THR A 43 20.60 7.49 0.05
CA THR A 43 20.81 6.48 1.09
C THR A 43 19.48 5.82 1.45
N ARG A 44 19.52 4.72 2.18
CA ARG A 44 18.29 4.08 2.70
C ARG A 44 17.39 5.06 3.45
N LYS A 45 17.95 6.03 4.16
CA LYS A 45 17.21 7.02 4.96
C LYS A 45 16.46 8.05 4.11
N ASP A 46 16.85 8.21 2.86
CA ASP A 46 16.18 9.14 1.93
C ASP A 46 14.94 8.52 1.29
N MET A 47 14.76 7.20 1.44
CA MET A 47 13.65 6.47 0.83
C MET A 47 12.65 6.02 1.89
N PHE A 48 11.36 6.18 1.59
CA PHE A 48 10.25 5.69 2.38
C PHE A 48 9.70 4.42 1.72
N LEU A 49 10.02 3.26 2.31
CA LEU A 49 9.64 1.96 1.77
C LEU A 49 8.37 1.44 2.44
N VAL A 50 7.40 1.11 1.61
CA VAL A 50 6.13 0.49 2.02
C VAL A 50 6.08 -0.92 1.46
N SER A 51 5.79 -1.90 2.31
CA SER A 51 5.36 -3.23 1.89
C SER A 51 4.07 -3.63 2.59
N LYS A 52 3.49 -4.73 2.16
CA LYS A 52 2.19 -5.19 2.65
C LYS A 52 2.26 -6.70 2.87
N ILE A 53 1.55 -7.14 3.91
CA ILE A 53 1.29 -8.56 4.11
C ILE A 53 0.01 -8.95 3.37
N SER A 54 0.15 -9.90 2.44
CA SER A 54 -0.95 -10.43 1.66
C SER A 54 -1.55 -11.69 2.26
N ASP A 55 -2.59 -12.15 1.61
CA ASP A 55 -3.37 -13.36 1.91
C ASP A 55 -2.68 -14.68 1.55
N ASP A 56 -1.49 -14.66 0.94
CA ASP A 56 -0.64 -15.85 0.77
C ASP A 56 -0.14 -16.41 2.13
N LEU A 57 -0.97 -16.32 3.15
CA LEU A 57 -0.79 -16.96 4.44
C LEU A 57 -0.95 -18.49 4.34
N TYR A 58 -1.31 -19.01 3.15
CA TYR A 58 -1.51 -20.40 2.87
C TYR A 58 -0.36 -21.02 2.08
N PRO A 59 -0.01 -22.27 2.38
CA PRO A 59 0.89 -23.05 1.53
C PRO A 59 0.31 -23.13 0.12
N GLN A 60 1.15 -22.88 -0.90
CA GLN A 60 0.78 -23.05 -2.30
C GLN A 60 0.19 -24.44 -2.51
N GLY A 61 -1.05 -24.51 -2.95
CA GLY A 61 -1.74 -25.79 -3.22
C GLY A 61 -3.24 -25.79 -2.89
N THR A 62 -3.75 -24.77 -2.21
CA THR A 62 -5.18 -24.69 -1.83
C THR A 62 -5.97 -23.61 -2.59
N ILE A 63 -5.37 -22.99 -3.59
CA ILE A 63 -6.06 -22.03 -4.46
C ILE A 63 -6.52 -22.77 -5.71
N ASP A 64 -7.82 -23.09 -5.73
CA ASP A 64 -8.49 -23.45 -6.98
C ASP A 64 -8.55 -22.20 -7.87
N ALA A 65 -7.76 -22.20 -8.95
CA ALA A 65 -7.56 -21.07 -9.86
C ALA A 65 -8.78 -20.80 -10.78
N GLY A 66 -9.98 -20.90 -10.24
CA GLY A 66 -11.25 -20.71 -10.93
C GLY A 66 -12.00 -19.46 -10.46
N ASN A 67 -11.85 -18.37 -11.20
CA ASN A 67 -12.83 -17.29 -11.37
C ASN A 67 -13.76 -16.99 -10.18
N ASN A 68 -13.30 -16.20 -9.19
CA ASN A 68 -14.19 -15.28 -8.50
C ASN A 68 -13.39 -14.36 -7.54
N MET A 69 -13.24 -13.09 -7.87
CA MET A 69 -12.85 -12.01 -6.96
C MET A 69 -13.94 -11.82 -5.88
N GLY A 70 -14.09 -12.76 -4.97
CA GLY A 70 -15.13 -12.66 -3.96
C GLY A 70 -15.25 -13.83 -3.01
N LYS A 71 -14.50 -14.89 -3.19
CA LYS A 71 -14.53 -16.04 -2.29
C LYS A 71 -13.14 -16.35 -1.80
N TYR A 72 -12.63 -15.55 -0.89
CA TYR A 72 -11.53 -15.98 -0.03
C TYR A 72 -12.09 -16.97 0.97
N PHE A 73 -12.04 -18.24 0.65
CA PHE A 73 -12.35 -19.31 1.59
C PHE A 73 -11.15 -19.55 2.48
N TRP A 74 -11.22 -18.99 3.67
CA TRP A 74 -10.47 -19.49 4.81
C TRP A 74 -11.00 -20.89 5.11
N ASN A 75 -10.28 -21.92 4.69
CA ASN A 75 -10.53 -23.24 5.25
C ASN A 75 -9.75 -23.32 6.56
N SER A 76 -10.37 -22.75 7.60
CA SER A 76 -9.82 -22.51 8.93
C SER A 76 -9.47 -23.80 9.72
N SER A 77 -9.75 -24.97 9.14
CA SER A 77 -9.77 -26.17 9.99
C SER A 77 -8.44 -26.90 10.15
N SER A 78 -7.36 -26.52 9.46
CA SER A 78 -6.13 -27.32 9.57
C SER A 78 -4.82 -26.59 9.85
N TYR A 79 -4.73 -25.24 9.72
CA TYR A 79 -3.44 -24.56 9.81
C TYR A 79 -3.29 -23.46 10.85
N MET A 80 -4.38 -22.90 11.38
CA MET A 80 -4.30 -21.79 12.32
C MET A 80 -5.03 -22.05 13.65
N GLN A 81 -5.02 -23.27 14.14
CA GLN A 81 -5.59 -23.58 15.45
C GLN A 81 -4.71 -23.15 16.64
N GLU A 82 -3.53 -22.55 16.37
CA GLU A 82 -2.63 -22.10 17.41
C GLU A 82 -2.19 -20.65 17.17
N GLU A 83 -2.28 -19.82 18.20
CA GLU A 83 -1.72 -18.47 18.28
C GLU A 83 -0.25 -18.42 17.78
N GLN A 84 0.51 -19.49 18.01
CA GLN A 84 1.87 -19.67 17.51
C GLN A 84 1.97 -19.75 15.99
N ALA A 85 0.92 -20.14 15.28
CA ALA A 85 0.93 -20.23 13.81
C ALA A 85 0.86 -18.84 13.17
N VAL A 86 -0.03 -17.95 13.64
CA VAL A 86 -0.11 -16.56 13.17
C VAL A 86 1.22 -15.85 13.38
N LYS A 87 1.78 -15.94 14.59
CA LYS A 87 3.07 -15.35 14.92
C LYS A 87 4.20 -15.81 13.98
N LYS A 88 4.31 -17.10 13.72
CA LYS A 88 5.35 -17.67 12.82
C LYS A 88 5.20 -17.09 11.41
N VAL A 89 3.97 -17.05 10.89
CA VAL A 89 3.69 -16.53 9.56
C VAL A 89 4.05 -15.05 9.47
N ILE A 90 3.57 -14.22 10.41
CA ILE A 90 3.83 -12.78 10.42
C ILE A 90 5.34 -12.49 10.53
N THR A 91 6.05 -13.22 11.41
CA THR A 91 7.50 -13.09 11.55
C THR A 91 8.22 -13.47 10.24
N HIS A 92 7.84 -14.58 9.61
CA HIS A 92 8.45 -15.02 8.36
C HIS A 92 8.20 -14.00 7.23
N LYS A 93 6.98 -13.52 7.07
CA LYS A 93 6.60 -12.54 6.05
C LYS A 93 7.41 -11.24 6.14
N ILE A 94 7.61 -10.69 7.35
CA ILE A 94 8.41 -9.48 7.49
C ILE A 94 9.89 -9.74 7.22
N GLU A 95 10.43 -10.87 7.67
CA GLU A 95 11.83 -11.24 7.43
C GLU A 95 12.12 -11.45 5.96
N ASP A 96 11.23 -12.11 5.22
CA ASP A 96 11.34 -12.30 3.78
C ASP A 96 11.31 -10.96 3.02
N SER A 97 10.38 -10.06 3.38
CA SER A 97 10.31 -8.73 2.78
C SER A 97 11.57 -7.92 3.04
N LEU A 98 12.08 -7.91 4.28
CA LEU A 98 13.32 -7.22 4.63
C LEU A 98 14.53 -7.78 3.87
N ALA A 99 14.64 -9.11 3.81
CA ALA A 99 15.71 -9.78 3.06
C ALA A 99 15.62 -9.47 1.56
N SER A 100 14.44 -9.57 0.97
CA SER A 100 14.19 -9.29 -0.45
C SER A 100 14.49 -7.85 -0.83
N LEU A 101 14.12 -6.90 0.04
CA LEU A 101 14.34 -5.46 -0.16
C LEU A 101 15.74 -4.99 0.24
N HIS A 102 16.61 -5.89 0.73
CA HIS A 102 17.97 -5.59 1.19
C HIS A 102 18.00 -4.45 2.23
N THR A 103 17.13 -4.52 3.25
CA THR A 103 17.01 -3.48 4.28
C THR A 103 16.73 -4.07 5.66
N ASP A 104 17.13 -3.34 6.71
CA ASP A 104 16.90 -3.75 8.11
C ASP A 104 15.54 -3.30 8.65
N TYR A 105 14.85 -2.42 7.93
CA TYR A 105 13.54 -1.89 8.34
C TYR A 105 12.67 -1.45 7.18
N LEU A 106 11.35 -1.47 7.38
CA LEU A 106 10.39 -0.76 6.52
C LEU A 106 9.95 0.55 7.19
N ASP A 107 9.63 1.55 6.40
CA ASP A 107 9.03 2.78 6.93
C ASP A 107 7.55 2.58 7.24
N LEU A 108 6.86 1.75 6.46
CA LEU A 108 5.47 1.40 6.66
C LEU A 108 5.21 -0.05 6.24
N TRP A 109 4.51 -0.79 7.09
CA TRP A 109 4.04 -2.12 6.78
C TRP A 109 2.52 -2.20 6.93
N LEU A 110 1.83 -2.69 5.92
CA LEU A 110 0.38 -2.67 5.85
C LEU A 110 -0.21 -4.07 5.85
N MET A 111 -1.31 -4.27 6.55
CA MET A 111 -2.20 -5.40 6.32
C MET A 111 -2.96 -5.13 5.00
N HIS A 112 -2.70 -5.95 3.96
CA HIS A 112 -3.17 -5.68 2.58
C HIS A 112 -4.70 -5.71 2.45
N TRP A 113 -5.36 -6.59 3.23
CA TRP A 113 -6.82 -6.69 3.33
C TRP A 113 -7.23 -6.91 4.79
N PRO A 114 -8.43 -6.49 5.19
CA PRO A 114 -8.95 -6.79 6.53
C PRO A 114 -9.45 -8.23 6.58
N TYR A 115 -8.53 -9.18 6.85
CA TYR A 115 -8.82 -10.61 6.92
C TYR A 115 -9.81 -10.93 8.04
N PRO A 116 -11.03 -11.45 7.74
CA PRO A 116 -12.11 -11.47 8.72
C PRO A 116 -11.85 -12.38 9.92
N ASP A 117 -11.17 -13.50 9.71
CA ASP A 117 -11.05 -14.56 10.74
C ASP A 117 -9.88 -14.33 11.72
N TYR A 118 -8.86 -13.55 11.32
CA TYR A 118 -7.64 -13.34 12.15
C TYR A 118 -7.20 -11.87 12.16
N PHE A 119 -8.13 -10.98 12.00
CA PHE A 119 -7.85 -9.55 11.84
C PHE A 119 -7.13 -8.96 13.06
N GLU A 120 -7.60 -9.30 14.26
CA GLU A 120 -7.03 -8.81 15.51
C GLU A 120 -5.73 -9.50 15.83
N GLU A 121 -5.61 -10.80 15.57
CA GLU A 121 -4.41 -11.59 15.82
C GLU A 121 -3.26 -11.14 14.91
N ILE A 122 -3.53 -10.94 13.61
CA ILE A 122 -2.55 -10.40 12.67
C ILE A 122 -2.12 -9.00 13.12
N TRP A 123 -3.06 -8.15 13.51
CA TRP A 123 -2.75 -6.82 13.99
C TRP A 123 -1.87 -6.86 15.24
N TYR A 124 -2.19 -7.71 16.20
CA TYR A 124 -1.39 -7.90 17.41
C TYR A 124 0.07 -8.29 17.07
N GLU A 125 0.28 -9.23 16.16
CA GLU A 125 1.64 -9.61 15.75
C GLU A 125 2.35 -8.50 14.95
N MET A 126 1.63 -7.73 14.13
CA MET A 126 2.19 -6.53 13.49
C MET A 126 2.64 -5.49 14.53
N GLU A 127 1.91 -5.32 15.63
CA GLU A 127 2.34 -4.47 16.75
C GLU A 127 3.64 -4.99 17.39
N GLN A 128 3.83 -6.30 17.50
CA GLN A 128 5.09 -6.87 18.04
C GLN A 128 6.26 -6.56 17.09
N VAL A 129 6.07 -6.70 15.78
CA VAL A 129 7.08 -6.34 14.77
C VAL A 129 7.42 -4.84 14.84
N TYR A 130 6.42 -3.98 15.02
CA TYR A 130 6.60 -2.54 15.22
C TYR A 130 7.41 -2.23 16.50
N LYS A 131 7.07 -2.87 17.63
CA LYS A 131 7.80 -2.72 18.90
C LYS A 131 9.25 -3.19 18.83
N GLN A 132 9.56 -4.16 17.95
CA GLN A 132 10.93 -4.61 17.67
C GLN A 132 11.73 -3.63 16.80
N GLY A 133 11.10 -2.60 16.25
CA GLY A 133 11.74 -1.60 15.39
C GLY A 133 12.00 -2.07 13.95
N LYS A 134 11.51 -3.25 13.55
CA LYS A 134 11.61 -3.74 12.16
C LYS A 134 10.77 -2.91 11.19
N VAL A 135 9.74 -2.25 11.69
CA VAL A 135 8.90 -1.32 10.92
C VAL A 135 8.68 -0.04 11.72
N ARG A 136 8.67 1.12 11.07
CA ARG A 136 8.51 2.44 11.70
C ARG A 136 7.07 2.86 11.87
N ALA A 137 6.18 2.28 11.06
CA ALA A 137 4.74 2.48 11.12
C ALA A 137 4.03 1.21 10.64
N ILE A 138 2.82 1.00 11.16
CA ILE A 138 1.92 -0.07 10.71
C ILE A 138 0.57 0.52 10.32
N GLY A 139 -0.12 -0.12 9.38
CA GLY A 139 -1.38 0.38 8.89
C GLY A 139 -2.22 -0.68 8.19
N LEU A 140 -3.32 -0.23 7.64
CA LEU A 140 -4.30 -1.07 6.97
C LEU A 140 -4.43 -0.68 5.49
N CYS A 141 -4.84 -1.64 4.66
CA CYS A 141 -5.38 -1.36 3.34
C CYS A 141 -6.86 -1.77 3.27
N ASN A 142 -7.61 -1.13 2.38
CA ASN A 142 -8.99 -1.49 2.06
C ASN A 142 -9.93 -1.56 3.27
N SER A 143 -9.57 -0.89 4.36
CA SER A 143 -10.31 -0.92 5.60
C SER A 143 -11.41 0.15 5.64
N ARG A 144 -12.51 -0.19 6.30
CA ARG A 144 -13.66 0.68 6.56
C ARG A 144 -13.73 1.01 8.05
N GLU A 145 -14.51 1.99 8.43
CA GLU A 145 -14.71 2.44 9.82
C GLU A 145 -14.88 1.29 10.82
N ARG A 146 -15.69 0.28 10.47
CA ARG A 146 -15.92 -0.89 11.33
C ARG A 146 -14.65 -1.65 11.72
N HIS A 147 -13.64 -1.66 10.84
CA HIS A 147 -12.38 -2.36 11.12
C HIS A 147 -11.54 -1.58 12.14
N PHE A 148 -11.52 -0.26 12.04
CA PHE A 148 -10.88 0.60 13.03
C PHE A 148 -11.59 0.54 14.39
N GLU A 149 -12.94 0.54 14.39
CA GLU A 149 -13.70 0.40 15.64
C GLU A 149 -13.48 -0.97 16.32
N LYS A 150 -13.18 -2.00 15.53
CA LYS A 150 -12.79 -3.32 16.06
C LYS A 150 -11.43 -3.23 16.75
N LEU A 151 -10.43 -2.62 16.10
CA LEU A 151 -9.10 -2.43 16.66
C LEU A 151 -9.06 -1.52 17.89
N LYS A 152 -9.86 -0.46 17.94
CA LYS A 152 -9.95 0.42 19.13
C LYS A 152 -10.20 -0.33 20.44
N LYS A 153 -10.82 -1.51 20.36
CA LYS A 153 -11.17 -2.31 21.53
C LYS A 153 -10.02 -3.18 22.04
N CYS A 154 -9.01 -3.45 21.23
CA CYS A 154 -7.98 -4.43 21.53
C CYS A 154 -6.54 -4.01 21.21
N CYS A 155 -6.32 -3.02 20.33
CA CYS A 155 -4.97 -2.65 19.91
C CYS A 155 -4.24 -1.78 20.96
N SER A 156 -2.91 -1.92 21.03
CA SER A 156 -2.02 -1.03 21.77
C SER A 156 -1.41 0.05 20.87
N VAL A 157 -1.34 -0.18 19.58
CA VAL A 157 -0.91 0.76 18.55
C VAL A 157 -2.03 0.90 17.52
N PHE A 158 -2.62 2.08 17.42
CA PHE A 158 -3.66 2.34 16.44
C PHE A 158 -3.04 2.47 15.03
N PRO A 159 -3.75 2.10 13.94
CA PRO A 159 -3.21 2.21 12.59
C PRO A 159 -2.76 3.64 12.24
N HIS A 160 -1.54 3.78 11.73
CA HIS A 160 -1.01 5.07 11.29
C HIS A 160 -1.54 5.47 9.90
N VAL A 161 -1.85 4.48 9.07
CA VAL A 161 -2.22 4.66 7.66
C VAL A 161 -3.39 3.77 7.29
N ASN A 162 -4.27 4.27 6.41
CA ASN A 162 -5.21 3.47 5.63
C ASN A 162 -4.94 3.69 4.13
N GLN A 163 -4.55 2.64 3.41
CA GLN A 163 -4.35 2.71 1.97
C GLN A 163 -5.59 2.19 1.25
N ILE A 164 -6.26 3.07 0.50
CA ILE A 164 -7.55 2.77 -0.14
C ILE A 164 -7.61 3.24 -1.60
N GLU A 165 -8.52 2.64 -2.37
CA GLU A 165 -8.87 3.17 -3.69
C GLU A 165 -9.76 4.40 -3.55
N THR A 166 -9.31 5.52 -4.06
CA THR A 166 -10.17 6.70 -4.27
C THR A 166 -9.83 7.40 -5.58
N SER A 167 -10.80 8.11 -6.12
CA SER A 167 -10.64 8.91 -7.35
C SER A 167 -11.66 10.06 -7.34
N PRO A 168 -11.56 11.03 -8.24
CA PRO A 168 -12.57 12.09 -8.35
C PRO A 168 -14.01 11.60 -8.56
N LEU A 169 -14.19 10.39 -9.12
CA LEU A 169 -15.50 9.74 -9.30
C LEU A 169 -15.89 8.81 -8.15
N ASN A 170 -14.98 8.57 -7.19
CA ASN A 170 -15.21 7.73 -6.02
C ASN A 170 -14.42 8.31 -4.84
N THR A 171 -14.94 9.37 -4.26
CA THR A 171 -14.21 10.25 -3.33
C THR A 171 -14.01 9.67 -1.94
N LYS A 172 -14.87 8.74 -1.49
CA LYS A 172 -14.82 8.13 -0.14
C LYS A 172 -14.76 9.15 1.02
N GLU A 173 -15.41 10.29 0.88
CA GLU A 173 -15.26 11.44 1.81
C GLU A 173 -15.47 11.06 3.27
N GLY A 174 -16.56 10.36 3.60
CA GLY A 174 -16.82 9.95 4.98
C GLY A 174 -15.70 9.10 5.58
N LEU A 175 -15.14 8.16 4.80
CA LEU A 175 -14.03 7.33 5.26
C LEU A 175 -12.74 8.14 5.43
N LEU A 176 -12.44 9.06 4.50
CA LEU A 176 -11.26 9.94 4.62
C LEU A 176 -11.38 10.85 5.85
N GLU A 177 -12.55 11.42 6.09
CA GLU A 177 -12.83 12.24 7.26
C GLU A 177 -12.70 11.43 8.55
N TYR A 178 -13.30 10.23 8.59
CA TYR A 178 -13.14 9.32 9.73
C TYR A 178 -11.67 9.05 10.03
N CYS A 179 -10.86 8.75 9.02
CA CYS A 179 -9.42 8.52 9.17
C CYS A 179 -8.72 9.78 9.71
N ASN A 180 -9.00 10.94 9.15
CA ASN A 180 -8.37 12.20 9.56
C ASN A 180 -8.68 12.55 11.02
N VAL A 181 -9.94 12.42 11.45
CA VAL A 181 -10.36 12.66 12.85
C VAL A 181 -9.67 11.71 13.83
N ASN A 182 -9.33 10.51 13.39
CA ASN A 182 -8.62 9.51 14.19
C ASN A 182 -7.09 9.53 13.99
N ASN A 183 -6.52 10.58 13.36
CA ASN A 183 -5.09 10.71 13.05
C ASN A 183 -4.53 9.57 12.19
N VAL A 184 -5.34 8.95 11.34
CA VAL A 184 -4.93 7.93 10.37
C VAL A 184 -4.67 8.62 9.03
N ARG A 185 -3.45 8.53 8.51
CA ARG A 185 -3.10 9.12 7.21
C ARG A 185 -3.72 8.31 6.08
N ASN A 186 -4.30 8.99 5.11
CA ASN A 186 -4.89 8.36 3.94
C ASN A 186 -3.87 8.24 2.79
N MET A 187 -3.56 7.02 2.35
CA MET A 187 -2.85 6.74 1.09
C MET A 187 -3.83 6.29 0.02
N VAL A 188 -3.55 6.61 -1.24
CA VAL A 188 -4.47 6.35 -2.34
C VAL A 188 -3.81 5.54 -3.44
N TYR A 189 -4.25 4.29 -3.61
CA TYR A 189 -3.86 3.48 -4.75
C TYR A 189 -4.82 3.70 -5.93
N SER A 190 -4.35 3.39 -7.15
CA SER A 190 -5.09 3.63 -8.40
C SER A 190 -5.66 5.06 -8.53
N PRO A 191 -4.90 6.12 -8.17
CA PRO A 191 -5.41 7.49 -8.11
C PRO A 191 -5.93 8.00 -9.47
N LEU A 192 -5.44 7.44 -10.57
CA LEU A 192 -5.76 7.84 -11.94
C LEU A 192 -6.86 6.97 -12.59
N LYS A 193 -7.48 6.06 -11.84
CA LYS A 193 -8.48 5.11 -12.36
C LYS A 193 -9.64 5.80 -13.06
N SER A 194 -10.05 6.99 -12.61
CA SER A 194 -11.12 7.78 -13.22
C SER A 194 -10.83 8.22 -14.65
N LEU A 195 -9.56 8.23 -15.08
CA LEU A 195 -9.15 8.58 -16.46
C LEU A 195 -9.14 7.38 -17.41
N SER A 196 -9.24 6.14 -16.88
CA SER A 196 -8.96 4.92 -17.68
C SER A 196 -10.15 4.42 -18.50
N PHE A 197 -11.38 4.82 -18.20
CA PHE A 197 -12.58 4.14 -18.72
C PHE A 197 -13.61 5.05 -19.42
N HIS A 198 -13.35 6.36 -19.56
CA HIS A 198 -14.30 7.32 -20.17
C HIS A 198 -15.76 7.14 -19.68
N ILE A 199 -15.92 6.81 -18.39
CA ILE A 199 -17.21 6.42 -17.80
C ILE A 199 -18.17 7.62 -17.70
N ASN A 200 -17.63 8.84 -17.71
CA ASN A 200 -18.41 10.06 -17.49
C ASN A 200 -17.91 11.19 -18.39
N GLU A 201 -18.62 11.40 -19.50
CA GLU A 201 -18.27 12.44 -20.50
C GLU A 201 -18.19 13.86 -19.89
N LYS A 202 -19.06 14.19 -18.94
CA LYS A 202 -19.03 15.49 -18.25
C LYS A 202 -17.76 15.66 -17.43
N TYR A 203 -17.34 14.61 -16.74
CA TYR A 203 -16.08 14.58 -15.99
C TYR A 203 -14.89 14.72 -16.93
N ASP A 204 -14.85 13.96 -18.02
CA ASP A 204 -13.76 14.02 -19.00
C ASP A 204 -13.59 15.42 -19.58
N LYS A 205 -14.70 16.05 -20.01
CA LYS A 205 -14.70 17.44 -20.51
C LYS A 205 -14.22 18.44 -19.45
N TYR A 206 -14.60 18.22 -18.18
CA TYR A 206 -14.17 19.09 -17.09
C TYR A 206 -12.67 18.96 -16.81
N VAL A 207 -12.14 17.74 -16.76
CA VAL A 207 -10.70 17.50 -16.58
C VAL A 207 -9.90 18.05 -17.76
N ASP A 208 -10.40 17.90 -19.01
CA ASP A 208 -9.81 18.49 -20.21
C ASP A 208 -9.74 20.03 -20.12
N HIS A 209 -10.82 20.66 -19.66
CA HIS A 209 -10.86 22.11 -19.45
C HIS A 209 -9.80 22.54 -18.42
N LEU A 210 -9.69 21.84 -17.28
CA LEU A 210 -8.70 22.16 -16.25
C LEU A 210 -7.27 21.94 -16.78
N ALA A 211 -7.03 20.85 -17.49
CA ALA A 211 -5.73 20.56 -18.09
C ALA A 211 -5.26 21.68 -19.01
N LYS A 212 -6.14 22.16 -19.89
CA LYS A 212 -5.89 23.32 -20.78
C LYS A 212 -5.67 24.61 -19.98
N LYS A 213 -6.55 24.90 -19.01
CA LYS A 213 -6.49 26.11 -18.19
C LYS A 213 -5.16 26.25 -17.43
N TYR A 214 -4.64 25.15 -16.90
CA TYR A 214 -3.43 25.15 -16.07
C TYR A 214 -2.17 24.73 -16.83
N ASN A 215 -2.29 24.44 -18.14
CA ASN A 215 -1.20 23.89 -18.96
C ASN A 215 -0.53 22.66 -18.31
N LYS A 216 -1.36 21.70 -17.90
CA LYS A 216 -0.97 20.44 -17.24
C LYS A 216 -1.62 19.26 -17.93
N THR A 217 -1.09 18.05 -17.70
CA THR A 217 -1.76 16.83 -18.16
C THR A 217 -2.97 16.51 -17.28
N LYS A 218 -3.89 15.69 -17.78
CA LYS A 218 -5.05 15.21 -17.00
C LYS A 218 -4.60 14.48 -15.75
N GLU A 219 -3.55 13.67 -15.86
CA GLU A 219 -2.96 12.93 -14.76
C GLU A 219 -2.47 13.87 -13.66
N GLN A 220 -1.76 14.94 -14.03
CA GLN A 220 -1.30 15.95 -13.07
C GLN A 220 -2.47 16.68 -12.39
N ILE A 221 -3.56 16.94 -13.10
CA ILE A 221 -4.78 17.53 -12.52
C ILE A 221 -5.39 16.59 -11.48
N VAL A 222 -5.52 15.31 -11.82
CA VAL A 222 -6.11 14.31 -10.91
C VAL A 222 -5.19 14.04 -9.71
N LEU A 223 -3.86 13.98 -9.89
CA LEU A 223 -2.93 13.86 -8.78
C LEU A 223 -2.99 15.09 -7.86
N LYS A 224 -3.12 16.30 -8.42
CA LYS A 224 -3.30 17.53 -7.63
C LYS A 224 -4.58 17.51 -6.81
N PHE A 225 -5.68 16.95 -7.34
CA PHE A 225 -6.93 16.75 -6.58
C PHE A 225 -6.67 15.92 -5.31
N HIS A 226 -5.93 14.82 -5.40
CA HIS A 226 -5.60 13.99 -4.24
C HIS A 226 -4.74 14.75 -3.22
N ILE A 227 -3.72 15.48 -3.68
CA ILE A 227 -2.83 16.27 -2.80
C ILE A 227 -3.63 17.36 -2.08
N GLN A 228 -4.56 18.03 -2.75
CA GLN A 228 -5.41 19.07 -2.13
C GLN A 228 -6.38 18.52 -1.09
N ARG A 229 -6.64 17.22 -1.11
CA ARG A 229 -7.43 16.51 -0.11
C ARG A 229 -6.57 15.89 1.00
N GLU A 230 -5.29 16.31 1.08
CA GLU A 230 -4.32 15.85 2.08
C GLU A 230 -4.12 14.33 2.08
N THR A 231 -4.37 13.67 0.94
CA THR A 231 -4.06 12.26 0.75
C THR A 231 -2.71 12.07 0.08
N VAL A 232 -2.13 10.88 0.21
CA VAL A 232 -0.86 10.50 -0.41
C VAL A 232 -1.14 9.59 -1.62
N PRO A 233 -1.19 10.12 -2.85
CA PRO A 233 -1.39 9.29 -4.03
C PRO A 233 -0.12 8.50 -4.36
N ILE A 234 -0.31 7.22 -4.74
CA ILE A 234 0.76 6.32 -5.18
C ILE A 234 0.52 5.89 -6.64
N PRO A 235 0.79 6.78 -7.61
CA PRO A 235 0.64 6.46 -9.02
C PRO A 235 1.70 5.43 -9.45
N LYS A 236 1.35 4.57 -10.42
CA LYS A 236 2.27 3.63 -11.05
C LYS A 236 2.61 4.08 -12.47
N SER A 237 3.89 4.09 -12.82
CA SER A 237 4.36 4.28 -14.20
C SER A 237 5.55 3.36 -14.50
N THR A 238 5.60 2.87 -15.73
CA THR A 238 6.78 2.19 -16.32
C THR A 238 7.49 3.09 -17.35
N HIS A 239 6.96 4.28 -17.59
CA HIS A 239 7.49 5.27 -18.53
C HIS A 239 8.08 6.44 -17.76
N THR A 240 9.37 6.64 -17.91
CA THR A 240 10.10 7.75 -17.25
C THR A 240 9.58 9.12 -17.66
N SER A 241 9.07 9.27 -18.89
CA SER A 241 8.46 10.53 -19.36
C SER A 241 7.12 10.88 -18.71
N ARG A 242 6.56 9.99 -17.90
CA ARG A 242 5.28 10.18 -17.17
C ARG A 242 5.47 10.29 -15.66
N LEU A 243 6.69 10.33 -15.18
CA LEU A 243 7.03 10.49 -13.76
C LEU A 243 6.85 11.93 -13.27
#